data_c5fbbc0ca146e33236551f7bc2beaa31
#
_entry.id   c5fbbc0ca146e33236551f7bc2beaa31
#
_cell.length_a   1.000
_cell.length_b   1.000
_cell.length_c   1.000
_cell.angle_alpha   90.00
_cell.angle_beta   90.00
_cell.angle_gamma   90.00
#
_symmetry.space_group_name_H-M   'P 1'
#
loop_
_entity.id
_entity.type
_entity.pdbx_description
1 polymer ?
#
loop_
_entity_poly.entity_id
_entity_poly.type
_entity_poly.pdbx_seq_one_letter_code
_entity_poly.pdbx_strand_id
1 'polypeptide(L)'
;MKIDEINYSTLDEEQAKRLVESLNEGKTKPKKEGEEEEINKDKGNAGEEGDNPTNTEKLDVVYSDLKQTPKCIFEHIIIFTNDDDPKNNKTLKNLYDAVKNLKKSKDAEAVPEIHVFIAEDMTYETDEDNILSITDGEETLDFEGLNNTNTLVFSRLGVQGEDNCEHVVGMLQDRGFLVLNPVRYSELASNKYDTAVLLQKAEIPQPNFCLMTYDILYDEKLFMENMKKVYPKWDKDSDKNEEFDLVVKILDGHGGTGVFTCDGKKLIAILQAIFAIDKERQLIIQKKEEADGGDIRVHVLTLRSSQKILAAMKRVKLGGDFRSNVSLGAEAEPVKLTPEQEQIALKAAKISHLPWCAVDIMPLVKGSNPEIGDNVVLELNASPGTDGISTVIETNFINVILNELTEPKEFYLQDKTAGFMETVEISMGDKPLELLAKLDTGNGAIASHMEVGEIKEDGDSVTFNFNGKTYTEKVVGHSNAVTGHEKHNRPIIHIKHLKLGLRELYDIPMALVENRDGKSSNVLINREVMSWLGYLVSPYQTHILTQEIDKLKII
;
A
#
# COMPACT_ATOMS: atom_id res chain seq x y z
N MET A 1 3.20 8.58 41.01
CA MET A 1 4.57 9.08 41.27
C MET A 1 4.61 10.53 40.82
N LYS A 2 5.06 11.46 41.66
CA LYS A 2 5.16 12.88 41.26
C LYS A 2 6.38 13.04 40.37
N ILE A 3 6.37 13.99 39.44
CA ILE A 3 7.49 14.28 38.54
C ILE A 3 8.80 14.48 39.33
N ASP A 4 8.72 14.95 40.55
CA ASP A 4 9.84 15.21 41.48
C ASP A 4 10.56 13.94 42.00
N GLU A 5 10.05 12.73 41.70
CA GLU A 5 10.62 11.47 42.13
C GLU A 5 11.39 10.73 40.99
N ILE A 6 11.50 11.34 39.81
CA ILE A 6 12.22 10.76 38.66
C ILE A 6 13.72 11.05 38.83
N ASN A 7 14.52 10.01 38.90
CA ASN A 7 15.97 10.17 38.97
C ASN A 7 16.57 10.38 37.58
N TYR A 8 16.76 11.65 37.19
CA TYR A 8 17.36 12.03 35.91
C TYR A 8 18.89 11.88 35.86
N SER A 9 19.54 11.42 36.93
CA SER A 9 21.00 11.37 37.05
C SER A 9 21.71 10.44 36.06
N THR A 10 20.94 9.62 35.32
CA THR A 10 21.44 8.66 34.33
C THR A 10 21.31 9.13 32.88
N LEU A 11 20.58 10.23 32.64
CA LEU A 11 20.48 10.86 31.32
C LEU A 11 21.40 12.08 31.28
N ASP A 12 22.13 12.27 30.19
CA ASP A 12 22.74 13.58 29.97
C ASP A 12 21.65 14.62 29.62
N GLU A 13 21.97 15.89 29.86
CA GLU A 13 21.01 16.99 29.72
C GLU A 13 20.49 17.13 28.28
N GLU A 14 21.33 16.81 27.27
CA GLU A 14 20.98 16.86 25.86
C GLU A 14 20.04 15.72 25.46
N GLN A 15 20.27 14.52 25.99
CA GLN A 15 19.39 13.36 25.75
C GLN A 15 18.02 13.54 26.35
N ALA A 16 17.94 14.09 27.58
CA ALA A 16 16.67 14.40 28.23
C ALA A 16 15.90 15.48 27.46
N LYS A 17 16.59 16.51 26.95
CA LYS A 17 15.98 17.58 26.15
C LYS A 17 15.43 17.05 24.82
N ARG A 18 16.19 16.25 24.08
CA ARG A 18 15.75 15.62 22.83
C ARG A 18 14.54 14.68 23.04
N LEU A 19 14.51 13.96 24.16
CA LEU A 19 13.38 13.10 24.52
C LEU A 19 12.11 13.93 24.73
N VAL A 20 12.19 15.03 25.50
CA VAL A 20 11.06 15.93 25.75
C VAL A 20 10.61 16.62 24.46
N GLU A 21 11.53 17.07 23.62
CA GLU A 21 11.22 17.68 22.33
C GLU A 21 10.49 16.68 21.41
N SER A 22 10.98 15.45 21.27
CA SER A 22 10.35 14.42 20.42
C SER A 22 8.94 14.01 20.89
N LEU A 23 8.68 14.03 22.20
CA LEU A 23 7.37 13.71 22.76
C LEU A 23 6.38 14.86 22.62
N ASN A 24 6.85 16.10 22.56
CA ASN A 24 6.02 17.29 22.39
C ASN A 24 5.68 17.55 20.91
N GLU A 25 6.56 17.20 19.95
CA GLU A 25 6.30 17.33 18.52
C GLU A 25 5.10 16.50 18.05
N GLY A 26 4.80 15.37 18.72
CA GLY A 26 3.60 14.55 18.46
C GLY A 26 2.28 15.17 18.96
N LYS A 27 2.30 16.31 19.65
CA LYS A 27 1.10 16.97 20.22
C LYS A 27 0.84 18.38 19.69
N THR A 28 1.69 18.92 18.82
CA THR A 28 1.55 20.30 18.31
C THR A 28 1.30 20.32 16.82
N LYS A 29 0.23 21.04 16.42
CA LYS A 29 0.02 21.46 15.02
C LYS A 29 1.27 22.20 14.51
N PRO A 30 1.67 22.02 13.24
CA PRO A 30 2.85 22.68 12.71
C PRO A 30 2.68 24.21 12.77
N LYS A 31 3.55 24.88 13.51
CA LYS A 31 3.68 26.33 13.45
C LYS A 31 4.37 26.72 12.15
N LYS A 32 3.77 27.63 11.40
CA LYS A 32 4.41 28.33 10.27
C LYS A 32 5.60 29.11 10.80
N GLU A 33 6.80 28.64 10.57
CA GLU A 33 8.02 29.44 10.74
C GLU A 33 8.64 29.68 9.36
N GLY A 34 8.52 30.93 8.93
CA GLY A 34 9.37 31.46 7.90
C GLY A 34 10.47 32.25 8.58
N GLU A 35 11.69 31.79 8.44
CA GLU A 35 12.89 32.64 8.47
C GLU A 35 14.06 31.81 7.91
N GLU A 36 14.58 32.28 6.76
CA GLU A 36 15.75 31.74 6.09
C GLU A 36 17.02 32.24 6.84
N GLU A 37 17.81 31.32 7.37
CA GLU A 37 19.20 31.62 7.73
C GLU A 37 20.15 31.22 6.58
N GLU A 38 20.79 32.23 5.99
CA GLU A 38 21.89 32.08 5.04
C GLU A 38 23.11 31.44 5.72
N ILE A 39 23.48 30.22 5.31
CA ILE A 39 24.75 29.61 5.69
C ILE A 39 25.82 29.90 4.62
N ASN A 40 26.79 30.67 5.01
CA ASN A 40 28.01 31.03 4.28
C ASN A 40 28.80 29.79 3.82
N LYS A 41 29.12 29.77 2.53
CA LYS A 41 30.08 28.83 1.93
C LYS A 41 31.50 29.34 2.13
N ASP A 42 32.27 28.65 2.94
CA ASP A 42 33.75 28.80 2.91
C ASP A 42 34.37 27.63 2.14
N LYS A 43 35.26 28.01 1.21
CA LYS A 43 36.01 27.14 0.31
C LYS A 43 37.31 26.68 1.00
N GLY A 44 37.54 25.39 1.04
CA GLY A 44 38.82 24.80 1.43
C GLY A 44 39.28 23.76 0.41
N ASN A 45 40.48 23.91 -0.06
CA ASN A 45 41.20 23.39 -1.23
C ASN A 45 41.55 21.89 -1.21
N ALA A 46 41.47 21.34 -2.39
CA ALA A 46 42.27 20.34 -3.14
C ALA A 46 43.23 19.35 -2.43
N GLY A 47 43.08 18.08 -2.80
CA GLY A 47 44.06 17.01 -2.64
C GLY A 47 43.70 15.78 -3.48
N GLU A 48 44.44 15.62 -4.56
CA GLU A 48 44.76 14.43 -5.37
C GLU A 48 43.69 13.45 -5.88
N GLU A 49 43.60 13.44 -7.18
CA GLU A 49 42.85 12.56 -8.05
C GLU A 49 43.42 11.13 -8.00
N GLY A 50 42.56 10.19 -7.63
CA GLY A 50 42.69 8.78 -7.97
C GLY A 50 41.51 8.43 -8.90
N ASP A 51 41.79 8.01 -10.13
CA ASP A 51 40.81 7.58 -11.14
C ASP A 51 39.92 6.46 -10.61
N ASN A 52 38.76 6.81 -10.06
CA ASN A 52 37.63 5.91 -9.89
C ASN A 52 36.67 6.16 -11.07
N PRO A 53 36.18 5.13 -11.75
CA PRO A 53 35.21 5.31 -12.83
C PRO A 53 33.98 6.06 -12.26
N THR A 54 33.66 7.15 -12.93
CA THR A 54 32.63 8.11 -12.53
C THR A 54 31.31 7.40 -12.19
N ASN A 55 30.75 7.75 -11.05
CA ASN A 55 29.48 7.21 -10.48
C ASN A 55 28.29 7.30 -11.46
N THR A 56 28.38 8.13 -12.48
CA THR A 56 27.39 8.34 -13.54
C THR A 56 27.23 7.16 -14.49
N GLU A 57 28.30 6.45 -14.88
CA GLU A 57 28.19 5.25 -15.75
C GLU A 57 27.52 4.07 -15.06
N LYS A 58 27.63 3.96 -13.72
CA LYS A 58 26.95 2.94 -12.93
C LYS A 58 25.46 3.20 -12.72
N LEU A 59 25.05 4.47 -12.66
CA LEU A 59 23.65 4.90 -12.55
C LEU A 59 22.82 4.53 -13.79
N ASP A 60 23.36 4.79 -14.97
CA ASP A 60 22.67 4.52 -16.24
C ASP A 60 22.38 3.00 -16.45
N VAL A 61 23.18 2.13 -15.86
CA VAL A 61 23.02 0.67 -16.00
C VAL A 61 21.92 0.12 -15.07
N VAL A 62 21.70 0.74 -13.88
CA VAL A 62 20.75 0.20 -12.90
C VAL A 62 19.31 0.61 -13.19
N TYR A 63 19.09 1.80 -13.76
CA TYR A 63 17.75 2.38 -13.92
C TYR A 63 17.42 2.83 -15.35
N SER A 64 18.18 2.38 -16.35
CA SER A 64 17.95 2.72 -17.76
C SER A 64 16.54 2.39 -18.22
N ASP A 65 15.98 1.27 -17.73
CA ASP A 65 14.66 0.77 -18.12
C ASP A 65 13.51 1.61 -17.54
N LEU A 66 13.78 2.44 -16.51
CA LEU A 66 12.78 3.32 -15.91
C LEU A 66 12.63 4.65 -16.64
N LYS A 67 13.56 5.00 -17.56
CA LYS A 67 13.48 6.21 -18.40
C LYS A 67 12.55 5.99 -19.61
N GLN A 68 11.37 5.37 -19.36
CA GLN A 68 10.37 5.12 -20.40
C GLN A 68 9.53 6.36 -20.67
N THR A 69 8.89 6.39 -21.85
CA THR A 69 7.89 7.41 -22.17
C THR A 69 6.73 7.30 -21.19
N PRO A 70 6.31 8.42 -20.59
CA PRO A 70 5.20 8.40 -19.65
C PRO A 70 3.90 7.88 -20.30
N LYS A 71 3.26 6.91 -19.64
CA LYS A 71 1.97 6.35 -20.01
C LYS A 71 0.98 6.58 -18.88
N CYS A 72 -0.28 6.72 -19.21
CA CYS A 72 -1.37 6.78 -18.24
C CYS A 72 -2.66 6.36 -18.92
N ILE A 73 -3.45 5.54 -18.23
CA ILE A 73 -4.81 5.17 -18.65
C ILE A 73 -5.88 5.95 -17.91
N PHE A 74 -5.52 6.62 -16.80
CA PHE A 74 -6.48 7.31 -15.93
C PHE A 74 -6.82 8.69 -16.47
N GLU A 75 -8.11 9.01 -16.46
CA GLU A 75 -8.65 10.35 -16.77
C GLU A 75 -8.68 11.24 -15.53
N HIS A 76 -8.76 10.62 -14.33
CA HIS A 76 -8.80 11.31 -13.05
C HIS A 76 -7.79 10.72 -12.06
N ILE A 77 -7.11 11.60 -11.33
CA ILE A 77 -6.29 11.24 -10.18
C ILE A 77 -6.78 12.05 -8.98
N ILE A 78 -7.25 11.33 -7.95
CA ILE A 78 -7.71 11.93 -6.69
C ILE A 78 -6.59 11.75 -5.66
N ILE A 79 -6.25 12.81 -4.96
CA ILE A 79 -5.29 12.78 -3.87
C ILE A 79 -5.93 13.32 -2.58
N PHE A 80 -5.93 12.51 -1.55
CA PHE A 80 -6.27 12.93 -0.19
C PHE A 80 -4.98 13.22 0.56
N THR A 81 -4.84 14.42 1.13
CA THR A 81 -3.61 14.87 1.76
C THR A 81 -3.88 15.81 2.93
N ASN A 82 -2.90 15.97 3.81
CA ASN A 82 -2.93 16.95 4.90
C ASN A 82 -2.33 18.31 4.53
N ASP A 83 -1.74 18.44 3.34
CA ASP A 83 -1.11 19.68 2.86
C ASP A 83 -1.21 19.75 1.33
N ASP A 84 -1.87 20.77 0.81
CA ASP A 84 -2.10 21.01 -0.62
C ASP A 84 -1.00 21.85 -1.29
N ASP A 85 -0.11 22.50 -0.50
CA ASP A 85 0.98 23.30 -1.07
C ASP A 85 2.07 22.39 -1.67
N PRO A 86 2.26 22.40 -3.01
CA PRO A 86 3.30 21.60 -3.66
C PRO A 86 4.74 21.94 -3.22
N LYS A 87 4.94 23.06 -2.51
CA LYS A 87 6.26 23.39 -1.94
C LYS A 87 6.55 22.54 -0.71
N ASN A 88 5.52 22.25 0.07
CA ASN A 88 5.60 21.43 1.28
C ASN A 88 5.35 19.96 0.94
N ASN A 89 4.35 19.68 0.10
CA ASN A 89 3.98 18.34 -0.34
C ASN A 89 4.71 17.96 -1.63
N LYS A 90 5.90 17.37 -1.50
CA LYS A 90 6.72 16.98 -2.64
C LYS A 90 6.10 15.88 -3.51
N THR A 91 5.24 15.02 -2.95
CA THR A 91 4.51 14.02 -3.72
C THR A 91 3.47 14.67 -4.63
N LEU A 92 2.75 15.65 -4.13
CA LEU A 92 1.81 16.44 -4.92
C LEU A 92 2.54 17.20 -6.05
N LYS A 93 3.68 17.81 -5.75
CA LYS A 93 4.53 18.42 -6.79
C LYS A 93 4.93 17.42 -7.87
N ASN A 94 5.41 16.23 -7.48
CA ASN A 94 5.79 15.19 -8.43
C ASN A 94 4.61 14.72 -9.27
N LEU A 95 3.40 14.69 -8.72
CA LEU A 95 2.19 14.35 -9.44
C LEU A 95 1.84 15.41 -10.51
N TYR A 96 1.87 16.70 -10.19
CA TYR A 96 1.67 17.77 -11.16
C TYR A 96 2.74 17.78 -12.26
N ASP A 97 4.01 17.52 -11.90
CA ASP A 97 5.09 17.41 -12.87
C ASP A 97 4.92 16.17 -13.79
N ALA A 98 4.41 15.06 -13.25
CA ALA A 98 4.09 13.87 -14.06
C ALA A 98 2.99 14.17 -15.09
N VAL A 99 1.87 14.77 -14.69
CA VAL A 99 0.78 15.16 -15.59
C VAL A 99 1.26 16.16 -16.65
N LYS A 100 2.13 17.11 -16.28
CA LYS A 100 2.75 18.03 -17.25
C LYS A 100 3.60 17.31 -18.30
N ASN A 101 4.24 16.21 -17.93
CA ASN A 101 5.02 15.38 -18.85
C ASN A 101 4.10 14.53 -19.74
N LEU A 102 3.02 13.97 -19.19
CA LEU A 102 2.00 13.24 -19.96
C LEU A 102 1.38 14.10 -21.07
N LYS A 103 1.10 15.38 -20.81
CA LYS A 103 0.61 16.34 -21.83
C LYS A 103 1.53 16.49 -23.06
N LYS A 104 2.82 16.13 -22.92
CA LYS A 104 3.80 16.18 -24.01
C LYS A 104 4.02 14.81 -24.65
N SER A 105 3.55 13.74 -24.02
CA SER A 105 3.70 12.36 -24.51
C SER A 105 2.67 12.08 -25.60
N LYS A 106 3.10 11.30 -26.61
CA LYS A 106 2.20 10.77 -27.65
C LYS A 106 1.66 9.39 -27.30
N ASP A 107 2.23 8.76 -26.28
CA ASP A 107 1.93 7.38 -25.89
C ASP A 107 0.99 7.33 -24.67
N ALA A 108 0.64 8.47 -24.09
CA ALA A 108 -0.36 8.55 -23.03
C ALA A 108 -1.76 8.35 -23.63
N GLU A 109 -2.50 7.37 -23.16
CA GLU A 109 -3.91 7.15 -23.54
C GLU A 109 -4.82 8.20 -22.92
N ALA A 110 -4.48 8.65 -21.70
CA ALA A 110 -5.15 9.70 -20.99
C ALA A 110 -4.16 10.73 -20.39
N VAL A 111 -4.67 11.93 -20.16
CA VAL A 111 -3.99 12.99 -19.40
C VAL A 111 -4.88 13.33 -18.22
N PRO A 112 -4.57 12.86 -17.02
CA PRO A 112 -5.49 12.96 -15.90
C PRO A 112 -5.73 14.39 -15.44
N GLU A 113 -6.96 14.65 -15.01
CA GLU A 113 -7.30 15.75 -14.12
C GLU A 113 -6.92 15.37 -12.70
N ILE A 114 -6.33 16.32 -11.96
CA ILE A 114 -5.92 16.10 -10.57
C ILE A 114 -6.92 16.79 -9.65
N HIS A 115 -7.53 16.02 -8.76
CA HIS A 115 -8.42 16.48 -7.71
C HIS A 115 -7.70 16.34 -6.37
N VAL A 116 -7.59 17.43 -5.61
CA VAL A 116 -6.87 17.47 -4.34
C VAL A 116 -7.84 17.81 -3.23
N PHE A 117 -7.96 16.93 -2.25
CA PHE A 117 -8.81 17.15 -1.08
C PHE A 117 -7.96 17.18 0.19
N ILE A 118 -8.15 18.25 0.99
CA ILE A 118 -7.51 18.39 2.29
C ILE A 118 -8.34 17.61 3.31
N ALA A 119 -7.71 16.65 3.98
CA ALA A 119 -8.40 15.72 4.86
C ALA A 119 -9.14 16.41 6.02
N GLU A 120 -8.55 17.49 6.61
CA GLU A 120 -9.11 18.21 7.75
C GLU A 120 -10.43 18.93 7.38
N ASP A 121 -10.57 19.39 6.15
CA ASP A 121 -11.71 20.20 5.69
C ASP A 121 -12.77 19.41 4.91
N MET A 122 -12.51 18.12 4.68
CA MET A 122 -13.31 17.30 3.79
C MET A 122 -14.64 16.87 4.40
N THR A 123 -15.70 16.97 3.59
CA THR A 123 -17.02 16.41 3.86
C THR A 123 -17.49 15.57 2.67
N TYR A 124 -18.49 14.73 2.87
CA TYR A 124 -19.05 13.90 1.82
C TYR A 124 -20.55 13.71 2.02
N GLU A 125 -21.25 13.45 0.92
CA GLU A 125 -22.66 13.08 0.91
C GLU A 125 -22.94 12.04 -0.18
N THR A 126 -24.06 11.36 -0.07
CA THR A 126 -24.59 10.48 -1.11
C THR A 126 -26.00 10.89 -1.42
N ASP A 127 -26.32 11.00 -2.70
CA ASP A 127 -27.64 11.33 -3.18
C ASP A 127 -28.61 10.13 -3.15
N GLU A 128 -29.85 10.32 -3.67
CA GLU A 128 -30.88 9.29 -3.76
C GLU A 128 -30.48 8.11 -4.69
N ASP A 129 -29.60 8.37 -5.66
CA ASP A 129 -29.06 7.37 -6.60
C ASP A 129 -27.77 6.71 -6.07
N ASN A 130 -27.40 7.01 -4.81
CA ASN A 130 -26.19 6.54 -4.15
C ASN A 130 -24.88 6.98 -4.83
N ILE A 131 -24.91 8.13 -5.51
CA ILE A 131 -23.72 8.79 -6.06
C ILE A 131 -23.02 9.51 -4.92
N LEU A 132 -21.73 9.23 -4.75
CA LEU A 132 -20.88 9.89 -3.77
C LEU A 132 -20.45 11.25 -4.31
N SER A 133 -20.56 12.28 -3.49
CA SER A 133 -19.99 13.60 -3.72
C SER A 133 -19.05 13.96 -2.58
N ILE A 134 -17.89 14.51 -2.89
CA ILE A 134 -16.86 14.93 -1.92
C ILE A 134 -16.59 16.41 -2.11
N THR A 135 -16.45 17.15 -1.01
CA THR A 135 -16.04 18.57 -1.05
C THR A 135 -15.15 18.90 0.15
N ASP A 136 -14.18 19.79 -0.05
CA ASP A 136 -13.41 20.45 1.01
C ASP A 136 -13.74 21.93 1.15
N GLY A 137 -14.82 22.37 0.49
CA GLY A 137 -15.28 23.76 0.46
C GLY A 137 -14.68 24.60 -0.67
N GLU A 138 -13.58 24.18 -1.28
CA GLU A 138 -12.97 24.82 -2.46
C GLU A 138 -13.23 24.00 -3.73
N GLU A 139 -13.08 22.69 -3.66
CA GLU A 139 -13.36 21.74 -4.73
C GLU A 139 -14.53 20.82 -4.36
N THR A 140 -15.34 20.46 -5.35
CA THR A 140 -16.40 19.46 -5.22
C THR A 140 -16.28 18.48 -6.39
N LEU A 141 -16.27 17.18 -6.09
CA LEU A 141 -16.19 16.11 -7.06
C LEU A 141 -17.35 15.13 -6.87
N ASP A 142 -18.18 15.01 -7.88
CA ASP A 142 -19.19 13.97 -7.99
C ASP A 142 -18.60 12.72 -8.63
N PHE A 143 -18.92 11.56 -8.08
CA PHE A 143 -18.39 10.28 -8.56
C PHE A 143 -19.25 9.65 -9.67
N GLU A 144 -20.18 10.41 -10.27
CA GLU A 144 -20.91 9.95 -11.45
C GLU A 144 -19.95 9.70 -12.62
N GLY A 145 -19.95 8.48 -13.17
CA GLY A 145 -19.06 8.09 -14.28
C GLY A 145 -17.61 7.79 -13.89
N LEU A 146 -17.23 8.01 -12.64
CA LEU A 146 -15.90 7.61 -12.13
C LEU A 146 -15.88 6.13 -11.73
N ASN A 147 -14.84 5.41 -12.12
CA ASN A 147 -14.69 3.99 -11.85
C ASN A 147 -13.21 3.57 -11.81
N ASN A 148 -12.97 2.28 -11.56
CA ASN A 148 -11.62 1.74 -11.43
C ASN A 148 -10.80 1.69 -12.73
N THR A 149 -11.39 1.97 -13.89
CA THR A 149 -10.66 1.99 -15.17
C THR A 149 -10.19 3.39 -15.55
N ASN A 150 -10.86 4.43 -15.06
CA ASN A 150 -10.55 5.81 -15.39
C ASN A 150 -10.04 6.66 -14.23
N THR A 151 -10.07 6.15 -12.98
CA THR A 151 -9.73 6.92 -11.78
C THR A 151 -8.73 6.18 -10.88
N LEU A 152 -7.68 6.89 -10.48
CA LEU A 152 -6.68 6.44 -9.51
C LEU A 152 -6.75 7.30 -8.25
N VAL A 153 -6.69 6.67 -7.08
CA VAL A 153 -6.74 7.35 -5.79
C VAL A 153 -5.41 7.22 -5.04
N PHE A 154 -4.84 8.36 -4.64
CA PHE A 154 -3.70 8.40 -3.73
C PHE A 154 -4.15 8.83 -2.34
N SER A 155 -4.02 7.94 -1.36
CA SER A 155 -4.20 8.26 0.06
C SER A 155 -2.85 8.64 0.66
N ARG A 156 -2.69 9.93 0.99
CA ARG A 156 -1.44 10.51 1.52
C ARG A 156 -1.64 11.11 2.92
N LEU A 157 -2.49 10.46 3.70
CA LEU A 157 -2.99 10.96 4.99
C LEU A 157 -1.98 10.81 6.15
N GLY A 158 -0.92 10.07 6.01
CA GLY A 158 0.01 9.80 7.11
C GLY A 158 -0.64 8.98 8.24
N VAL A 159 -0.11 9.12 9.46
CA VAL A 159 -0.55 8.35 10.65
C VAL A 159 -1.77 9.01 11.36
N GLN A 160 -2.02 10.27 11.09
CA GLN A 160 -3.15 11.02 11.65
C GLN A 160 -4.11 11.36 10.51
N GLY A 161 -4.85 10.34 10.04
CA GLY A 161 -5.99 10.57 9.16
C GLY A 161 -7.12 11.23 9.94
N GLU A 162 -7.86 12.10 9.27
CA GLU A 162 -9.14 12.57 9.79
C GLU A 162 -10.20 11.49 9.51
N ASP A 163 -11.02 11.15 10.51
CA ASP A 163 -12.01 10.06 10.45
C ASP A 163 -12.89 10.10 9.18
N ASN A 164 -13.33 11.31 8.77
CA ASN A 164 -14.14 11.48 7.57
C ASN A 164 -13.41 11.08 6.30
N CYS A 165 -12.14 11.46 6.18
CA CYS A 165 -11.32 11.16 5.00
C CYS A 165 -11.02 9.67 4.91
N GLU A 166 -10.67 9.02 6.01
CA GLU A 166 -10.48 7.57 6.06
C GLU A 166 -11.74 6.81 5.69
N HIS A 167 -12.90 7.32 6.12
CA HIS A 167 -14.19 6.73 5.78
C HIS A 167 -14.47 6.81 4.27
N VAL A 168 -14.24 7.98 3.64
CA VAL A 168 -14.39 8.15 2.19
C VAL A 168 -13.44 7.26 1.42
N VAL A 169 -12.17 7.20 1.80
CA VAL A 169 -11.19 6.29 1.18
C VAL A 169 -11.67 4.84 1.28
N GLY A 170 -12.22 4.45 2.44
CA GLY A 170 -12.85 3.13 2.63
C GLY A 170 -14.03 2.88 1.68
N MET A 171 -14.92 3.87 1.50
CA MET A 171 -16.03 3.79 0.55
C MET A 171 -15.56 3.63 -0.90
N LEU A 172 -14.50 4.32 -1.30
CA LEU A 172 -13.92 4.18 -2.65
C LEU A 172 -13.31 2.79 -2.87
N GLN A 173 -12.64 2.25 -1.85
CA GLN A 173 -12.14 0.86 -1.89
C GLN A 173 -13.27 -0.16 -2.03
N ASP A 174 -14.37 0.04 -1.31
CA ASP A 174 -15.56 -0.80 -1.41
C ASP A 174 -16.18 -0.78 -2.80
N ARG A 175 -16.11 0.36 -3.49
CA ARG A 175 -16.54 0.54 -4.88
C ARG A 175 -15.54 0.00 -5.91
N GLY A 176 -14.39 -0.50 -5.47
CA GLY A 176 -13.39 -1.13 -6.34
C GLY A 176 -12.38 -0.17 -6.95
N PHE A 177 -12.31 1.08 -6.50
CA PHE A 177 -11.25 1.99 -6.91
C PHE A 177 -9.88 1.48 -6.45
N LEU A 178 -8.88 1.63 -7.29
CA LEU A 178 -7.50 1.41 -6.89
C LEU A 178 -7.05 2.56 -5.99
N VAL A 179 -6.80 2.25 -4.73
CA VAL A 179 -6.30 3.20 -3.74
C VAL A 179 -4.85 2.88 -3.38
N LEU A 180 -3.96 3.83 -3.52
CA LEU A 180 -2.56 3.77 -3.12
C LEU A 180 -2.34 4.66 -1.87
N ASN A 181 -2.54 4.19 -0.61
CA ASN A 181 -2.85 2.79 -0.24
C ASN A 181 -4.14 2.69 0.58
N PRO A 182 -4.67 1.45 0.75
CA PRO A 182 -5.83 1.18 1.58
C PRO A 182 -5.62 1.58 3.05
N VAL A 183 -6.65 2.21 3.68
CA VAL A 183 -6.59 2.72 5.06
C VAL A 183 -6.17 1.62 6.03
N ARG A 184 -6.93 0.54 6.10
CA ARG A 184 -6.70 -0.57 7.03
C ARG A 184 -5.26 -1.11 7.02
N TYR A 185 -4.68 -1.27 5.82
CA TYR A 185 -3.33 -1.80 5.68
C TYR A 185 -2.27 -0.73 5.91
N SER A 186 -2.61 0.53 5.64
CA SER A 186 -1.77 1.68 5.96
C SER A 186 -1.63 1.86 7.47
N GLU A 187 -2.71 1.73 8.23
CA GLU A 187 -2.71 1.75 9.70
C GLU A 187 -1.84 0.63 10.28
N LEU A 188 -2.03 -0.61 9.79
CA LEU A 188 -1.22 -1.75 10.22
C LEU A 188 0.27 -1.54 9.94
N ALA A 189 0.63 -1.02 8.77
CA ALA A 189 2.02 -0.74 8.42
C ALA A 189 2.60 0.46 9.20
N SER A 190 1.78 1.40 9.62
CA SER A 190 2.18 2.55 10.42
C SER A 190 2.46 2.19 11.87
N ASN A 191 1.80 1.15 12.40
CA ASN A 191 2.08 0.64 13.74
C ASN A 191 3.31 -0.28 13.72
N LYS A 192 4.40 0.18 14.33
CA LYS A 192 5.69 -0.54 14.31
C LYS A 192 5.65 -1.91 15.01
N TYR A 193 4.80 -2.07 16.04
CA TYR A 193 4.67 -3.35 16.73
C TYR A 193 3.87 -4.35 15.90
N ASP A 194 2.75 -3.93 15.32
CA ASP A 194 1.94 -4.78 14.44
C ASP A 194 2.73 -5.23 13.22
N THR A 195 3.50 -4.30 12.62
CA THR A 195 4.45 -4.62 11.54
C THR A 195 5.47 -5.66 11.99
N ALA A 196 6.09 -5.49 13.17
CA ALA A 196 7.08 -6.45 13.67
C ALA A 196 6.46 -7.84 13.92
N VAL A 197 5.23 -7.91 14.46
CA VAL A 197 4.49 -9.17 14.62
C VAL A 197 4.16 -9.81 13.27
N LEU A 198 3.78 -9.02 12.27
CA LEU A 198 3.49 -9.49 10.92
C LEU A 198 4.75 -10.10 10.26
N LEU A 199 5.88 -9.39 10.32
CA LEU A 199 7.17 -9.86 9.82
C LEU A 199 7.61 -11.15 10.53
N GLN A 200 7.46 -11.24 11.86
CA GLN A 200 7.79 -12.43 12.65
C GLN A 200 6.97 -13.65 12.23
N LYS A 201 5.65 -13.49 12.06
CA LYS A 201 4.75 -14.57 11.60
C LYS A 201 5.11 -15.08 10.20
N ALA A 202 5.66 -14.21 9.38
CA ALA A 202 6.09 -14.53 8.03
C ALA A 202 7.56 -15.00 7.96
N GLU A 203 8.23 -15.14 9.09
CA GLU A 203 9.64 -15.53 9.16
C GLU A 203 10.55 -14.63 8.30
N ILE A 204 10.29 -13.31 8.35
CA ILE A 204 11.13 -12.31 7.70
C ILE A 204 12.14 -11.79 8.71
N PRO A 205 13.44 -11.77 8.36
CA PRO A 205 14.48 -11.28 9.25
C PRO A 205 14.22 -9.85 9.72
N GLN A 206 14.29 -9.65 11.04
CA GLN A 206 14.12 -8.34 11.69
C GLN A 206 14.83 -8.34 13.04
N PRO A 207 15.13 -7.17 13.64
CA PRO A 207 15.68 -7.11 14.99
C PRO A 207 14.74 -7.76 16.02
N ASN A 208 15.28 -8.47 16.99
CA ASN A 208 14.50 -8.97 18.12
C ASN A 208 13.79 -7.82 18.82
N PHE A 209 12.53 -8.02 19.21
CA PHE A 209 11.69 -6.94 19.73
C PHE A 209 10.75 -7.37 20.85
N CYS A 210 10.26 -6.39 21.63
CA CYS A 210 9.14 -6.56 22.52
C CYS A 210 8.28 -5.28 22.61
N LEU A 211 7.01 -5.46 23.00
CA LEU A 211 6.13 -4.35 23.38
C LEU A 211 6.49 -3.88 24.78
N MET A 212 6.41 -2.57 25.03
CA MET A 212 6.56 -1.97 26.34
C MET A 212 5.44 -0.97 26.59
N THR A 213 4.72 -1.18 27.70
CA THR A 213 3.67 -0.30 28.20
C THR A 213 3.97 0.08 29.65
N TYR A 214 3.21 1.04 30.18
CA TYR A 214 3.30 1.41 31.59
C TYR A 214 3.15 0.18 32.51
N ASP A 215 2.12 -0.64 32.31
CA ASP A 215 1.85 -1.81 33.14
C ASP A 215 2.96 -2.85 33.06
N ILE A 216 3.50 -3.09 31.86
CA ILE A 216 4.64 -4.02 31.66
C ILE A 216 5.86 -3.53 32.44
N LEU A 217 6.17 -2.22 32.41
CA LEU A 217 7.33 -1.67 33.11
C LEU A 217 7.26 -1.91 34.62
N TYR A 218 6.06 -1.79 35.21
CA TYR A 218 5.86 -1.90 36.67
C TYR A 218 5.46 -3.30 37.14
N ASP A 219 5.28 -4.28 36.25
CA ASP A 219 5.22 -5.71 36.56
C ASP A 219 6.59 -6.36 36.27
N GLU A 220 7.33 -6.65 37.34
CA GLU A 220 8.69 -7.20 37.22
C GLU A 220 8.76 -8.49 36.37
N LYS A 221 7.78 -9.37 36.54
CA LYS A 221 7.75 -10.63 35.78
C LYS A 221 7.50 -10.38 34.29
N LEU A 222 6.50 -9.57 33.96
CA LEU A 222 6.19 -9.22 32.57
C LEU A 222 7.34 -8.43 31.92
N PHE A 223 7.96 -7.51 32.65
CA PHE A 223 9.13 -6.77 32.17
C PHE A 223 10.27 -7.73 31.79
N MET A 224 10.63 -8.65 32.71
CA MET A 224 11.69 -9.62 32.48
C MET A 224 11.37 -10.58 31.31
N GLU A 225 10.13 -11.05 31.21
CA GLU A 225 9.69 -11.91 30.09
C GLU A 225 9.80 -11.18 28.75
N ASN A 226 9.44 -9.91 28.68
CA ASN A 226 9.53 -9.10 27.48
C ASN A 226 10.99 -8.78 27.12
N MET A 227 11.80 -8.34 28.07
CA MET A 227 13.20 -8.03 27.78
C MET A 227 14.02 -9.25 27.35
N LYS A 228 13.68 -10.45 27.82
CA LYS A 228 14.30 -11.71 27.36
C LYS A 228 13.97 -12.06 25.90
N LYS A 229 12.90 -11.51 25.31
CA LYS A 229 12.62 -11.63 23.87
C LYS A 229 13.62 -10.83 23.05
N VAL A 230 14.09 -9.70 23.57
CA VAL A 230 15.08 -8.83 22.92
C VAL A 230 16.50 -9.36 23.15
N TYR A 231 16.83 -9.62 24.40
CA TYR A 231 18.10 -10.20 24.83
C TYR A 231 17.85 -11.39 25.78
N PRO A 232 18.08 -12.65 25.38
CA PRO A 232 17.84 -13.84 26.22
C PRO A 232 18.61 -13.82 27.54
N LYS A 233 19.76 -13.11 27.59
CA LYS A 233 20.60 -12.98 28.78
C LYS A 233 20.27 -11.75 29.65
N TRP A 234 19.16 -11.06 29.36
CA TRP A 234 18.75 -9.90 30.15
C TRP A 234 18.53 -10.24 31.61
N ASP A 235 19.14 -9.46 32.51
CA ASP A 235 19.01 -9.60 33.96
C ASP A 235 18.91 -8.19 34.56
N LYS A 236 17.79 -7.90 35.27
CA LYS A 236 17.45 -6.58 35.79
C LYS A 236 18.54 -5.99 36.71
N ASP A 237 19.20 -6.84 37.50
CA ASP A 237 20.17 -6.42 38.50
C ASP A 237 21.63 -6.55 38.04
N SER A 238 21.84 -6.86 36.75
CA SER A 238 23.16 -7.08 36.20
C SER A 238 23.78 -5.81 35.62
N ASP A 239 24.97 -5.44 36.09
CA ASP A 239 25.79 -4.43 35.44
C ASP A 239 26.11 -4.76 33.97
N LYS A 240 25.98 -6.04 33.58
CA LYS A 240 26.17 -6.47 32.18
C LYS A 240 25.13 -5.98 31.19
N ASN A 241 24.02 -5.41 31.68
CA ASN A 241 23.05 -4.78 30.79
C ASN A 241 23.62 -3.54 30.06
N GLU A 242 24.72 -2.97 30.56
CA GLU A 242 25.46 -1.92 29.85
C GLU A 242 25.97 -2.38 28.47
N GLU A 243 26.18 -3.69 28.29
CA GLU A 243 26.65 -4.28 27.02
C GLU A 243 25.51 -4.42 25.98
N PHE A 244 24.23 -4.16 26.38
CA PHE A 244 23.07 -4.32 25.51
C PHE A 244 22.64 -3.00 24.89
N ASP A 245 22.90 -2.83 23.62
CA ASP A 245 22.44 -1.69 22.83
C ASP A 245 20.99 -1.88 22.36
N LEU A 246 20.15 -0.90 22.65
CA LEU A 246 18.71 -0.92 22.39
C LEU A 246 18.28 0.23 21.50
N VAL A 247 17.23 -0.02 20.71
CA VAL A 247 16.45 1.01 20.01
C VAL A 247 15.05 1.02 20.62
N VAL A 248 14.59 2.17 21.07
CA VAL A 248 13.25 2.40 21.58
C VAL A 248 12.52 3.30 20.60
N LYS A 249 11.30 2.91 20.22
CA LYS A 249 10.48 3.67 19.25
C LYS A 249 9.06 3.80 19.76
N ILE A 250 8.44 4.96 19.56
CA ILE A 250 6.99 5.10 19.67
C ILE A 250 6.32 4.36 18.49
N LEU A 251 5.14 3.77 18.70
CA LEU A 251 4.53 2.90 17.69
C LEU A 251 4.08 3.67 16.44
N ASP A 252 3.51 4.84 16.64
CA ASP A 252 2.91 5.73 15.65
C ASP A 252 3.85 6.84 15.11
N GLY A 253 5.13 6.81 15.49
CA GLY A 253 6.13 7.81 15.04
C GLY A 253 6.55 7.61 13.59
N HIS A 254 6.72 8.71 12.85
CA HIS A 254 7.18 8.73 11.47
C HIS A 254 8.37 9.70 11.28
N GLY A 255 9.09 9.57 10.16
CA GLY A 255 10.22 10.45 9.84
C GLY A 255 11.40 10.36 10.82
N GLY A 256 11.47 9.32 11.67
CA GLY A 256 12.48 9.18 12.72
C GLY A 256 12.13 9.87 14.04
N THR A 257 10.98 10.53 14.14
CA THR A 257 10.45 11.10 15.39
C THR A 257 10.12 9.99 16.39
N GLY A 258 10.48 10.19 17.66
CA GLY A 258 10.24 9.20 18.73
C GLY A 258 11.08 7.93 18.61
N VAL A 259 12.23 7.98 17.92
CA VAL A 259 13.20 6.88 17.80
C VAL A 259 14.51 7.31 18.46
N PHE A 260 14.96 6.54 19.45
CA PHE A 260 16.18 6.81 20.17
C PHE A 260 16.90 5.51 20.58
N THR A 261 18.19 5.63 20.89
CA THR A 261 19.03 4.50 21.34
C THR A 261 19.45 4.69 22.79
N CYS A 262 19.59 3.59 23.50
CA CYS A 262 20.17 3.57 24.84
C CYS A 262 20.86 2.25 25.10
N ASP A 263 21.73 2.23 26.11
CA ASP A 263 22.19 1.01 26.72
C ASP A 263 21.12 0.45 27.70
N GLY A 264 21.23 -0.82 28.03
CA GLY A 264 20.26 -1.45 28.91
C GLY A 264 20.22 -0.92 30.33
N LYS A 265 21.29 -0.25 30.82
CA LYS A 265 21.33 0.36 32.15
C LYS A 265 20.44 1.61 32.22
N LYS A 266 20.39 2.38 31.13
CA LYS A 266 19.58 3.62 31.04
C LYS A 266 18.11 3.36 30.71
N LEU A 267 17.77 2.17 30.18
CA LEU A 267 16.46 1.85 29.65
C LEU A 267 15.34 2.17 30.66
N ILE A 268 15.45 1.67 31.89
CA ILE A 268 14.39 1.82 32.91
C ILE A 268 14.11 3.31 33.19
N ALA A 269 15.16 4.12 33.36
CA ALA A 269 15.02 5.55 33.62
C ALA A 269 14.34 6.28 32.43
N ILE A 270 14.70 5.92 31.20
CA ILE A 270 14.07 6.46 29.98
C ILE A 270 12.59 6.09 29.93
N LEU A 271 12.23 4.83 30.16
CA LEU A 271 10.85 4.37 30.16
C LEU A 271 10.02 5.07 31.24
N GLN A 272 10.58 5.22 32.44
CA GLN A 272 9.93 5.96 33.53
C GLN A 272 9.68 7.43 33.15
N ALA A 273 10.63 8.08 32.49
CA ALA A 273 10.47 9.45 32.01
C ALA A 273 9.36 9.58 30.97
N ILE A 274 9.31 8.67 29.99
CA ILE A 274 8.26 8.66 28.97
C ILE A 274 6.89 8.44 29.59
N PHE A 275 6.73 7.44 30.43
CA PHE A 275 5.45 7.10 31.07
C PHE A 275 5.01 8.08 32.16
N ALA A 276 5.92 8.90 32.68
CA ALA A 276 5.56 10.03 33.52
C ALA A 276 4.84 11.14 32.74
N ILE A 277 5.15 11.29 31.44
CA ILE A 277 4.51 12.27 30.55
C ILE A 277 3.20 11.70 29.99
N ASP A 278 3.22 10.44 29.54
CA ASP A 278 2.08 9.80 28.90
C ASP A 278 2.02 8.30 29.23
N LYS A 279 1.13 7.92 30.15
CA LYS A 279 0.97 6.53 30.62
C LYS A 279 0.35 5.62 29.58
N GLU A 280 -0.45 6.17 28.67
CA GLU A 280 -1.13 5.41 27.61
C GLU A 280 -0.20 5.13 26.43
N ARG A 281 0.98 5.76 26.40
CA ARG A 281 1.96 5.56 25.35
C ARG A 281 2.40 4.10 25.27
N GLN A 282 2.47 3.60 24.05
CA GLN A 282 3.01 2.28 23.75
C GLN A 282 4.34 2.42 23.00
N LEU A 283 5.29 1.54 23.32
CA LEU A 283 6.63 1.57 22.75
C LEU A 283 7.00 0.17 22.24
N ILE A 284 7.81 0.13 21.19
CA ILE A 284 8.55 -1.07 20.80
C ILE A 284 10.01 -0.90 21.22
N ILE A 285 10.53 -1.91 21.89
CA ILE A 285 11.97 -2.02 22.20
C ILE A 285 12.55 -3.06 21.28
N GLN A 286 13.63 -2.71 20.59
CA GLN A 286 14.33 -3.58 19.67
C GLN A 286 15.81 -3.71 20.06
N LYS A 287 16.39 -4.87 19.77
CA LYS A 287 17.84 -5.01 19.76
C LYS A 287 18.43 -4.08 18.71
N LYS A 288 19.44 -3.30 19.08
CA LYS A 288 20.19 -2.52 18.12
C LYS A 288 21.16 -3.43 17.39
N GLU A 289 20.96 -3.60 16.11
CA GLU A 289 21.83 -4.36 15.23
C GLU A 289 22.93 -3.48 14.64
N GLU A 290 24.04 -4.07 14.27
CA GLU A 290 25.17 -3.37 13.66
C GLU A 290 24.98 -3.22 12.15
N ALA A 291 24.68 -1.99 11.71
CA ALA A 291 24.39 -1.70 10.32
C ALA A 291 25.65 -1.57 9.47
N ASP A 292 25.61 -2.10 8.24
CA ASP A 292 26.66 -1.89 7.23
C ASP A 292 26.30 -0.70 6.31
N GLY A 293 26.67 0.49 6.79
CA GLY A 293 26.69 1.71 5.97
C GLY A 293 25.36 2.32 5.57
N GLY A 294 24.29 2.12 6.33
CA GLY A 294 22.99 2.74 6.08
C GLY A 294 21.88 1.73 5.83
N ASP A 295 20.74 2.17 5.31
CA ASP A 295 19.64 1.29 4.95
C ASP A 295 19.25 1.42 3.47
N ILE A 296 18.48 0.46 2.99
CA ILE A 296 18.00 0.40 1.60
C ILE A 296 16.49 0.50 1.61
N ARG A 297 15.93 1.50 0.94
CA ARG A 297 14.50 1.63 0.70
C ARG A 297 14.16 1.02 -0.65
N VAL A 298 13.29 0.00 -0.64
CA VAL A 298 12.85 -0.72 -1.84
C VAL A 298 11.38 -0.45 -2.09
N HIS A 299 11.06 0.20 -3.19
CA HIS A 299 9.67 0.43 -3.60
C HIS A 299 9.13 -0.76 -4.37
N VAL A 300 8.06 -1.36 -3.87
CA VAL A 300 7.40 -2.54 -4.43
C VAL A 300 5.97 -2.19 -4.81
N LEU A 301 5.57 -2.54 -6.02
CA LEU A 301 4.19 -2.54 -6.49
C LEU A 301 3.66 -3.97 -6.46
N THR A 302 2.53 -4.18 -5.80
CA THR A 302 1.82 -5.45 -5.76
C THR A 302 0.63 -5.36 -6.70
N LEU A 303 0.67 -6.17 -7.75
CA LEU A 303 -0.43 -6.40 -8.66
C LEU A 303 -1.16 -7.69 -8.28
N ARG A 304 -2.35 -7.92 -8.83
CA ARG A 304 -3.14 -9.12 -8.56
C ARG A 304 -2.39 -10.42 -8.83
N SER A 305 -1.73 -10.51 -9.97
CA SER A 305 -1.03 -11.73 -10.41
C SER A 305 0.48 -11.71 -10.17
N SER A 306 1.06 -10.55 -9.87
CA SER A 306 2.51 -10.39 -9.76
C SER A 306 2.91 -9.29 -8.79
N GLN A 307 4.19 -9.26 -8.45
CA GLN A 307 4.82 -8.16 -7.73
C GLN A 307 6.04 -7.66 -8.51
N LYS A 308 6.28 -6.36 -8.42
CA LYS A 308 7.39 -5.70 -9.10
C LYS A 308 8.15 -4.82 -8.13
N ILE A 309 9.47 -4.93 -8.11
CA ILE A 309 10.34 -3.91 -7.52
C ILE A 309 10.43 -2.78 -8.55
N LEU A 310 9.91 -1.61 -8.18
CA LEU A 310 9.92 -0.44 -9.07
C LEU A 310 11.27 0.25 -9.07
N ALA A 311 11.84 0.45 -7.89
CA ALA A 311 13.16 1.05 -7.70
C ALA A 311 13.64 0.84 -6.27
N ALA A 312 14.95 1.03 -6.04
CA ALA A 312 15.56 1.01 -4.73
C ALA A 312 16.59 2.13 -4.58
N MET A 313 16.78 2.62 -3.36
CA MET A 313 17.82 3.58 -3.03
C MET A 313 18.48 3.23 -1.71
N LYS A 314 19.78 3.42 -1.61
CA LYS A 314 20.52 3.38 -0.36
C LYS A 314 20.48 4.76 0.30
N ARG A 315 20.15 4.80 1.60
CA ARG A 315 20.17 6.03 2.39
C ARG A 315 21.40 6.04 3.28
N VAL A 316 22.33 6.95 3.00
CA VAL A 316 23.60 7.03 3.69
C VAL A 316 23.52 8.10 4.77
N LYS A 317 23.91 7.73 5.98
CA LYS A 317 23.91 8.64 7.13
C LYS A 317 24.93 9.75 6.96
N LEU A 318 24.53 10.97 7.27
CA LEU A 318 25.45 12.10 7.38
C LEU A 318 25.69 12.40 8.87
N GLY A 319 26.96 12.40 9.27
CA GLY A 319 27.37 12.71 10.65
C GLY A 319 27.12 11.59 11.67
N GLY A 320 26.97 11.94 12.94
CA GLY A 320 26.89 11.01 14.05
C GLY A 320 25.48 10.46 14.36
N ASP A 321 24.45 10.79 13.59
CA ASP A 321 23.09 10.26 13.81
C ASP A 321 23.02 8.79 13.37
N PHE A 322 22.36 7.95 14.17
CA PHE A 322 22.15 6.55 13.83
C PHE A 322 21.00 6.35 12.84
N ARG A 323 20.14 7.36 12.64
CA ARG A 323 18.99 7.35 11.70
C ARG A 323 19.46 7.70 10.29
N SER A 324 18.84 7.10 9.28
CA SER A 324 19.17 7.26 7.85
C SER A 324 18.05 7.92 7.03
N ASN A 325 17.17 8.72 7.68
CA ASN A 325 16.06 9.37 7.00
C ASN A 325 16.53 10.54 6.12
N VAL A 326 16.11 10.55 4.84
CA VAL A 326 16.40 11.64 3.90
C VAL A 326 15.83 12.98 4.40
N SER A 327 14.68 12.96 5.09
CA SER A 327 14.09 14.16 5.72
C SER A 327 14.99 14.78 6.80
N LEU A 328 15.93 14.01 7.36
CA LEU A 328 16.93 14.45 8.34
C LEU A 328 18.29 14.74 7.69
N GLY A 329 18.37 14.84 6.35
CA GLY A 329 19.57 15.19 5.62
C GLY A 329 20.44 14.02 5.18
N ALA A 330 19.98 12.76 5.26
CA ALA A 330 20.70 11.64 4.69
C ALA A 330 20.76 11.75 3.16
N GLU A 331 21.88 11.35 2.57
CA GLU A 331 22.02 11.26 1.11
C GLU A 331 21.40 9.98 0.58
N ALA A 332 20.74 10.09 -0.58
CA ALA A 332 20.19 8.95 -1.29
C ALA A 332 21.08 8.58 -2.47
N GLU A 333 21.49 7.32 -2.54
CA GLU A 333 22.35 6.78 -3.57
C GLU A 333 21.68 5.63 -4.33
N PRO A 334 22.01 5.43 -5.61
CA PRO A 334 21.55 4.25 -6.35
C PRO A 334 22.15 2.98 -5.75
N VAL A 335 21.35 1.93 -5.72
CA VAL A 335 21.77 0.62 -5.22
C VAL A 335 21.27 -0.51 -6.12
N LYS A 336 22.11 -1.51 -6.33
CA LYS A 336 21.70 -2.77 -6.92
C LYS A 336 21.42 -3.77 -5.80
N LEU A 337 20.21 -4.27 -5.74
CA LEU A 337 19.81 -5.25 -4.74
C LEU A 337 20.51 -6.59 -4.96
N THR A 338 20.79 -7.29 -3.87
CA THR A 338 21.13 -8.70 -3.92
C THR A 338 19.86 -9.55 -4.08
N PRO A 339 19.95 -10.80 -4.59
CA PRO A 339 18.78 -11.69 -4.68
C PRO A 339 18.06 -11.92 -3.35
N GLU A 340 18.81 -11.93 -2.25
CA GLU A 340 18.25 -12.04 -0.90
C GLU A 340 17.41 -10.80 -0.53
N GLN A 341 17.95 -9.60 -0.78
CA GLN A 341 17.25 -8.33 -0.52
C GLN A 341 15.97 -8.21 -1.37
N GLU A 342 16.02 -8.63 -2.64
CA GLU A 342 14.84 -8.69 -3.50
C GLU A 342 13.77 -9.61 -2.93
N GLN A 343 14.13 -10.83 -2.51
CA GLN A 343 13.20 -11.80 -1.92
C GLN A 343 12.59 -11.28 -0.62
N ILE A 344 13.40 -10.68 0.26
CA ILE A 344 12.95 -10.09 1.53
C ILE A 344 11.95 -8.96 1.24
N ALA A 345 12.28 -8.05 0.31
CA ALA A 345 11.41 -6.94 -0.06
C ALA A 345 10.06 -7.40 -0.62
N LEU A 346 10.08 -8.33 -1.56
CA LEU A 346 8.85 -8.88 -2.17
C LEU A 346 8.00 -9.62 -1.13
N LYS A 347 8.61 -10.45 -0.28
CA LYS A 347 7.90 -11.17 0.78
C LYS A 347 7.27 -10.21 1.79
N ALA A 348 8.01 -9.18 2.22
CA ALA A 348 7.54 -8.17 3.17
C ALA A 348 6.39 -7.32 2.58
N ALA A 349 6.53 -6.86 1.34
CA ALA A 349 5.46 -6.14 0.64
C ALA A 349 4.21 -7.00 0.46
N LYS A 350 4.36 -8.29 0.15
CA LYS A 350 3.21 -9.22 -0.02
C LYS A 350 2.36 -9.34 1.22
N ILE A 351 3.00 -9.50 2.38
CA ILE A 351 2.25 -9.68 3.64
C ILE A 351 1.63 -8.40 4.18
N SER A 352 2.08 -7.24 3.71
CA SER A 352 1.50 -5.94 4.08
C SER A 352 0.13 -5.70 3.44
N HIS A 353 -0.21 -6.40 2.38
CA HIS A 353 -1.39 -6.17 1.55
C HIS A 353 -1.49 -4.75 0.97
N LEU A 354 -0.38 -4.02 0.92
CA LEU A 354 -0.31 -2.69 0.32
C LEU A 354 -0.07 -2.82 -1.19
N PRO A 355 -0.91 -2.20 -2.05
CA PRO A 355 -0.62 -2.13 -3.49
C PRO A 355 0.73 -1.47 -3.79
N TRP A 356 1.08 -0.43 -3.06
CA TRP A 356 2.40 0.22 -3.15
C TRP A 356 3.04 0.33 -1.77
N CYS A 357 4.15 -0.36 -1.56
CA CYS A 357 4.88 -0.41 -0.30
C CYS A 357 6.34 -0.01 -0.49
N ALA A 358 6.89 0.79 0.42
CA ALA A 358 8.35 0.87 0.55
C ALA A 358 8.80 0.02 1.75
N VAL A 359 9.72 -0.89 1.48
CA VAL A 359 10.35 -1.79 2.47
C VAL A 359 11.73 -1.25 2.81
N ASP A 360 11.95 -0.93 4.08
CA ASP A 360 13.24 -0.45 4.56
C ASP A 360 14.05 -1.64 5.08
N ILE A 361 15.13 -1.97 4.39
CA ILE A 361 16.05 -3.08 4.70
C ILE A 361 17.37 -2.51 5.19
N MET A 362 17.83 -3.00 6.33
CA MET A 362 19.14 -2.66 6.87
C MET A 362 20.11 -3.83 6.63
N PRO A 363 21.12 -3.65 5.76
CA PRO A 363 22.24 -4.58 5.70
C PRO A 363 23.01 -4.55 7.03
N LEU A 364 23.39 -5.71 7.52
CA LEU A 364 24.15 -5.88 8.75
C LEU A 364 25.64 -6.10 8.44
N VAL A 365 26.49 -5.73 9.37
CA VAL A 365 27.89 -6.13 9.32
C VAL A 365 27.95 -7.64 9.29
N LYS A 366 28.64 -8.18 8.29
CA LYS A 366 28.66 -9.62 8.00
C LYS A 366 29.04 -10.46 9.22
N GLY A 367 28.16 -11.37 9.60
CA GLY A 367 28.35 -12.26 10.73
C GLY A 367 28.15 -11.62 12.11
N SER A 368 27.71 -10.35 12.21
CA SER A 368 27.39 -9.71 13.49
C SER A 368 26.20 -10.38 14.19
N ASN A 369 25.25 -10.93 13.44
CA ASN A 369 24.13 -11.68 13.98
C ASN A 369 23.82 -12.92 13.12
N PRO A 370 24.48 -14.08 13.37
CA PRO A 370 24.29 -15.29 12.59
C PRO A 370 22.87 -15.88 12.66
N GLU A 371 22.07 -15.50 13.68
CA GLU A 371 20.72 -16.06 13.88
C GLU A 371 19.71 -15.46 12.90
N ILE A 372 19.90 -14.20 12.47
CA ILE A 372 18.95 -13.49 11.60
C ILE A 372 19.50 -13.19 10.20
N GLY A 373 20.79 -13.50 9.91
CA GLY A 373 21.42 -13.29 8.62
C GLY A 373 22.03 -11.90 8.44
N ASP A 374 22.29 -11.53 7.18
CA ASP A 374 23.03 -10.31 6.83
C ASP A 374 22.10 -9.14 6.46
N ASN A 375 20.77 -9.33 6.47
CA ASN A 375 19.79 -8.31 6.13
C ASN A 375 18.56 -8.39 7.04
N VAL A 376 18.07 -7.25 7.53
CA VAL A 376 16.85 -7.18 8.36
C VAL A 376 15.89 -6.10 7.84
N VAL A 377 14.59 -6.37 7.94
CA VAL A 377 13.56 -5.36 7.67
C VAL A 377 13.38 -4.50 8.92
N LEU A 378 13.42 -3.19 8.74
CA LEU A 378 13.20 -2.21 9.80
C LEU A 378 11.75 -1.75 9.91
N GLU A 379 11.11 -1.50 8.75
CA GLU A 379 9.73 -1.02 8.67
C GLU A 379 9.12 -1.24 7.28
N LEU A 380 7.79 -1.19 7.23
CA LEU A 380 6.98 -1.11 6.01
C LEU A 380 6.36 0.28 5.96
N ASN A 381 6.54 0.97 4.84
CA ASN A 381 6.03 2.33 4.68
C ASN A 381 4.87 2.34 3.66
N ALA A 382 3.67 2.65 4.14
CA ALA A 382 2.45 2.72 3.34
C ALA A 382 2.30 4.05 2.58
N SER A 383 3.02 5.09 2.98
CA SER A 383 2.95 6.41 2.35
C SER A 383 4.36 6.93 2.02
N PRO A 384 5.13 6.18 1.19
CA PRO A 384 6.52 6.53 0.94
C PRO A 384 6.66 7.82 0.14
N GLY A 385 7.64 8.66 0.50
CA GLY A 385 7.98 9.86 -0.27
C GLY A 385 8.57 9.51 -1.63
N THR A 386 8.26 10.31 -2.63
CA THR A 386 8.70 10.09 -4.03
C THR A 386 9.91 10.92 -4.44
N ASP A 387 10.29 11.94 -3.66
CA ASP A 387 11.32 12.90 -4.01
C ASP A 387 12.74 12.27 -4.05
N GLY A 388 13.14 11.60 -2.96
CA GLY A 388 14.47 10.98 -2.89
C GLY A 388 14.69 9.93 -3.97
N ILE A 389 13.71 9.06 -4.19
CA ILE A 389 13.82 8.04 -5.24
C ILE A 389 13.80 8.66 -6.64
N SER A 390 13.00 9.70 -6.89
CA SER A 390 12.99 10.41 -8.17
C SER A 390 14.36 11.03 -8.49
N THR A 391 15.04 11.54 -7.48
CA THR A 391 16.41 12.09 -7.64
C THR A 391 17.39 10.98 -8.01
N VAL A 392 17.32 9.84 -7.32
CA VAL A 392 18.24 8.70 -7.54
C VAL A 392 18.09 8.08 -8.93
N ILE A 393 16.85 7.91 -9.40
CA ILE A 393 16.58 7.30 -10.72
C ILE A 393 16.56 8.32 -11.86
N GLU A 394 16.79 9.61 -11.55
CA GLU A 394 16.77 10.72 -12.51
C GLU A 394 15.50 10.80 -13.36
N THR A 395 14.37 10.35 -12.79
CA THR A 395 13.06 10.46 -13.42
C THR A 395 11.97 10.61 -12.36
N ASN A 396 10.82 11.16 -12.74
CA ASN A 396 9.70 11.31 -11.82
C ASN A 396 9.13 9.93 -11.48
N PHE A 397 9.20 9.54 -10.21
CA PHE A 397 8.78 8.22 -9.75
C PHE A 397 7.26 7.97 -9.90
N ILE A 398 6.43 9.02 -9.93
CA ILE A 398 5.00 8.88 -10.26
C ILE A 398 4.83 8.34 -11.68
N ASN A 399 5.64 8.76 -12.66
CA ASN A 399 5.59 8.18 -14.00
C ASN A 399 5.92 6.68 -14.00
N VAL A 400 6.84 6.24 -13.15
CA VAL A 400 7.17 4.81 -13.01
C VAL A 400 5.96 4.04 -12.51
N ILE A 401 5.24 4.56 -11.50
CA ILE A 401 4.01 3.96 -10.99
C ILE A 401 2.93 3.90 -12.09
N LEU A 402 2.66 5.02 -12.75
CA LEU A 402 1.62 5.12 -13.78
C LEU A 402 1.89 4.18 -14.97
N ASN A 403 3.15 4.03 -15.37
CA ASN A 403 3.56 3.13 -16.46
C ASN A 403 3.28 1.65 -16.14
N GLU A 404 3.24 1.27 -14.88
CA GLU A 404 2.95 -0.09 -14.45
C GLU A 404 1.46 -0.36 -14.24
N LEU A 405 0.66 0.69 -14.05
CA LEU A 405 -0.78 0.62 -13.81
C LEU A 405 -1.56 0.81 -15.12
N THR A 406 -1.40 -0.11 -16.08
CA THR A 406 -2.01 -0.02 -17.42
C THR A 406 -3.15 -1.02 -17.64
N GLU A 407 -3.29 -2.02 -16.77
CA GLU A 407 -4.27 -3.09 -16.89
C GLU A 407 -5.17 -3.14 -15.64
N PRO A 408 -6.39 -2.56 -15.68
CA PRO A 408 -7.28 -2.53 -14.50
C PRO A 408 -7.57 -3.91 -13.88
N LYS A 409 -7.61 -4.96 -14.70
CA LYS A 409 -7.79 -6.35 -14.23
C LYS A 409 -6.62 -6.88 -13.39
N GLU A 410 -5.45 -6.25 -13.47
CA GLU A 410 -4.26 -6.56 -12.67
C GLU A 410 -4.16 -5.73 -11.39
N PHE A 411 -5.07 -4.78 -11.14
CA PHE A 411 -5.02 -3.99 -9.93
C PHE A 411 -5.29 -4.86 -8.69
N TYR A 412 -4.49 -4.67 -7.67
CA TYR A 412 -4.68 -5.32 -6.39
C TYR A 412 -5.70 -4.53 -5.57
N LEU A 413 -6.90 -5.09 -5.45
CA LEU A 413 -7.99 -4.49 -4.68
C LEU A 413 -8.05 -5.12 -3.29
N GLN A 414 -8.55 -4.35 -2.31
CA GLN A 414 -8.82 -4.89 -0.99
C GLN A 414 -9.87 -5.99 -1.07
N ASP A 415 -9.62 -7.14 -0.43
CA ASP A 415 -10.55 -8.26 -0.36
C ASP A 415 -11.87 -7.86 0.32
N LYS A 416 -12.99 -8.30 -0.29
CA LYS A 416 -14.33 -8.15 0.26
C LYS A 416 -15.08 -9.48 0.16
N THR A 417 -15.88 -9.80 1.17
CA THR A 417 -16.64 -11.05 1.17
C THR A 417 -17.94 -10.90 0.38
N ALA A 418 -18.20 -11.85 -0.52
CA ALA A 418 -19.44 -12.04 -1.25
C ALA A 418 -20.12 -13.34 -0.83
N GLY A 419 -21.41 -13.46 -1.02
CA GLY A 419 -22.14 -14.73 -0.88
C GLY A 419 -21.85 -15.68 -2.06
N PHE A 420 -22.10 -16.98 -1.91
CA PHE A 420 -21.95 -17.90 -3.03
C PHE A 420 -23.08 -17.77 -4.08
N MET A 421 -24.17 -17.09 -3.74
CA MET A 421 -25.22 -16.60 -4.63
C MET A 421 -25.36 -15.11 -4.44
N GLU A 422 -25.37 -14.36 -5.53
CA GLU A 422 -25.53 -12.90 -5.57
C GLU A 422 -26.36 -12.50 -6.79
N THR A 423 -26.84 -11.26 -6.80
CA THR A 423 -27.41 -10.63 -7.98
C THR A 423 -26.32 -9.83 -8.72
N VAL A 424 -26.20 -10.06 -10.03
CA VAL A 424 -25.28 -9.28 -10.89
C VAL A 424 -26.07 -8.47 -11.90
N GLU A 425 -25.61 -7.25 -12.17
CA GLU A 425 -26.10 -6.46 -13.29
C GLU A 425 -25.20 -6.71 -14.50
N ILE A 426 -25.78 -7.02 -15.65
CA ILE A 426 -25.07 -7.24 -16.91
C ILE A 426 -25.64 -6.32 -17.98
N SER A 427 -24.77 -5.66 -18.75
CA SER A 427 -25.16 -4.86 -19.92
C SER A 427 -24.41 -5.31 -21.17
N MET A 428 -25.18 -5.42 -22.26
CA MET A 428 -24.66 -5.59 -23.63
C MET A 428 -24.53 -4.25 -24.38
N GLY A 429 -24.66 -3.11 -23.62
CA GLY A 429 -24.69 -1.74 -24.15
C GLY A 429 -26.08 -1.12 -24.16
N ASP A 430 -27.05 -1.85 -23.64
CA ASP A 430 -28.40 -1.41 -23.34
C ASP A 430 -28.56 -1.19 -21.83
N LYS A 431 -29.81 -0.95 -21.38
CA LYS A 431 -30.15 -0.90 -19.95
C LYS A 431 -29.67 -2.18 -19.26
N PRO A 432 -28.94 -2.08 -18.15
CA PRO A 432 -28.48 -3.23 -17.38
C PRO A 432 -29.65 -4.14 -16.98
N LEU A 433 -29.38 -5.44 -16.94
CA LEU A 433 -30.31 -6.47 -16.51
C LEU A 433 -29.77 -7.17 -15.27
N GLU A 434 -30.57 -7.24 -14.23
CA GLU A 434 -30.28 -8.00 -13.01
C GLU A 434 -30.49 -9.50 -13.24
N LEU A 435 -29.48 -10.28 -12.90
CA LEU A 435 -29.46 -11.72 -13.06
C LEU A 435 -28.97 -12.41 -11.79
N LEU A 436 -29.62 -13.53 -11.44
CA LEU A 436 -29.12 -14.34 -10.36
C LEU A 436 -27.84 -15.06 -10.77
N ALA A 437 -26.78 -14.84 -10.00
CA ALA A 437 -25.45 -15.39 -10.25
C ALA A 437 -25.00 -16.33 -9.14
N LYS A 438 -24.35 -17.42 -9.52
CA LYS A 438 -23.58 -18.27 -8.62
C LYS A 438 -22.09 -17.95 -8.77
N LEU A 439 -21.43 -17.66 -7.66
CA LEU A 439 -20.00 -17.45 -7.58
C LEU A 439 -19.31 -18.81 -7.37
N ASP A 440 -18.61 -19.30 -8.40
CA ASP A 440 -18.05 -20.65 -8.41
C ASP A 440 -16.52 -20.65 -8.35
N THR A 441 -15.98 -20.74 -7.14
CA THR A 441 -14.53 -20.76 -6.88
C THR A 441 -13.83 -21.98 -7.48
N GLY A 442 -14.57 -23.06 -7.78
CA GLY A 442 -14.07 -24.25 -8.46
C GLY A 442 -13.98 -24.09 -9.99
N ASN A 443 -14.65 -23.08 -10.55
CA ASN A 443 -14.65 -22.85 -11.98
C ASN A 443 -13.39 -22.10 -12.43
N GLY A 444 -12.39 -22.82 -12.94
CA GLY A 444 -11.18 -22.28 -13.53
C GLY A 444 -11.23 -22.11 -15.06
N ALA A 445 -12.44 -22.08 -15.66
CA ALA A 445 -12.60 -21.81 -17.10
C ALA A 445 -12.13 -20.37 -17.44
N ILE A 446 -11.76 -20.17 -18.71
CA ILE A 446 -11.28 -18.87 -19.23
C ILE A 446 -12.35 -17.77 -19.29
N ALA A 447 -13.62 -18.13 -19.13
CA ALA A 447 -14.76 -17.21 -19.12
C ALA A 447 -15.82 -17.65 -18.12
N SER A 448 -16.53 -16.68 -17.58
CA SER A 448 -17.80 -16.92 -16.86
C SER A 448 -18.87 -17.43 -17.83
N HIS A 449 -19.97 -17.99 -17.31
CA HIS A 449 -21.04 -18.51 -18.16
C HIS A 449 -22.31 -17.68 -17.99
N MET A 450 -22.98 -17.35 -19.09
CA MET A 450 -24.25 -16.64 -19.10
C MET A 450 -25.32 -17.46 -19.85
N GLU A 451 -26.49 -17.64 -19.24
CA GLU A 451 -27.63 -18.25 -19.88
C GLU A 451 -28.25 -17.31 -20.91
N VAL A 452 -28.46 -17.82 -22.12
CA VAL A 452 -29.10 -17.09 -23.22
C VAL A 452 -30.11 -18.00 -23.91
N GLY A 453 -30.93 -17.44 -24.78
CA GLY A 453 -31.80 -18.22 -25.66
C GLY A 453 -31.05 -18.84 -26.83
N GLU A 454 -31.75 -19.12 -27.92
CA GLU A 454 -31.21 -19.76 -29.12
C GLU A 454 -29.86 -19.19 -29.55
N ILE A 455 -28.86 -20.05 -29.69
CA ILE A 455 -27.48 -19.68 -30.12
C ILE A 455 -27.27 -20.14 -31.55
N LYS A 456 -26.87 -19.22 -32.43
CA LYS A 456 -26.49 -19.49 -33.82
C LYS A 456 -25.12 -18.85 -34.12
N GLU A 457 -24.13 -19.68 -34.39
CA GLU A 457 -22.81 -19.22 -34.84
C GLU A 457 -22.76 -19.14 -36.37
N ASP A 458 -22.19 -18.05 -36.86
CA ASP A 458 -21.92 -17.85 -38.30
C ASP A 458 -20.54 -17.19 -38.48
N GLY A 459 -19.56 -17.99 -38.82
CA GLY A 459 -18.15 -17.58 -38.94
C GLY A 459 -17.61 -17.06 -37.60
N ASP A 460 -17.19 -15.80 -37.56
CA ASP A 460 -16.62 -15.14 -36.38
C ASP A 460 -17.68 -14.43 -35.53
N SER A 461 -18.96 -14.65 -35.80
CA SER A 461 -20.06 -14.03 -35.07
C SER A 461 -21.02 -15.05 -34.47
N VAL A 462 -21.67 -14.66 -33.39
CA VAL A 462 -22.74 -15.43 -32.75
C VAL A 462 -23.96 -14.56 -32.56
N THR A 463 -25.12 -15.10 -32.98
CA THR A 463 -26.43 -14.51 -32.74
C THR A 463 -27.15 -15.31 -31.66
N PHE A 464 -27.72 -14.62 -30.69
CA PHE A 464 -28.45 -15.24 -29.58
C PHE A 464 -29.58 -14.33 -29.08
N ASN A 465 -30.52 -14.92 -28.40
CA ASN A 465 -31.62 -14.21 -27.74
C ASN A 465 -31.28 -13.98 -26.26
N PHE A 466 -31.50 -12.76 -25.80
CA PHE A 466 -31.29 -12.41 -24.41
C PHE A 466 -32.36 -11.38 -23.96
N ASN A 467 -33.15 -11.76 -22.97
CA ASN A 467 -34.26 -10.94 -22.46
C ASN A 467 -35.18 -10.39 -23.56
N GLY A 468 -35.63 -11.26 -24.48
CA GLY A 468 -36.54 -10.88 -25.56
C GLY A 468 -35.95 -10.03 -26.69
N LYS A 469 -34.64 -9.82 -26.70
CA LYS A 469 -33.91 -9.14 -27.77
C LYS A 469 -32.91 -10.09 -28.41
N THR A 470 -32.67 -9.90 -29.70
CA THR A 470 -31.64 -10.62 -30.45
C THR A 470 -30.38 -9.79 -30.53
N TYR A 471 -29.26 -10.36 -30.16
CA TYR A 471 -27.93 -9.78 -30.21
C TYR A 471 -27.08 -10.53 -31.22
N THR A 472 -26.20 -9.83 -31.88
CA THR A 472 -25.14 -10.42 -32.73
C THR A 472 -23.81 -9.83 -32.28
N GLU A 473 -22.93 -10.70 -31.77
CA GLU A 473 -21.66 -10.32 -31.18
C GLU A 473 -20.52 -11.09 -31.83
N LYS A 474 -19.31 -10.52 -31.73
CA LYS A 474 -18.10 -11.18 -32.21
C LYS A 474 -17.70 -12.30 -31.26
N VAL A 475 -17.41 -13.48 -31.80
CA VAL A 475 -16.81 -14.59 -31.05
C VAL A 475 -15.32 -14.34 -30.86
N VAL A 476 -14.87 -14.24 -29.59
CA VAL A 476 -13.45 -14.02 -29.24
C VAL A 476 -12.75 -15.31 -28.88
N GLY A 477 -13.45 -16.41 -28.78
CA GLY A 477 -12.93 -17.73 -28.47
C GLY A 477 -14.03 -18.72 -28.13
N HIS A 478 -13.64 -19.91 -27.68
CA HIS A 478 -14.58 -20.95 -27.27
C HIS A 478 -14.14 -21.58 -25.95
N SER A 479 -15.10 -21.84 -25.08
CA SER A 479 -14.91 -22.57 -23.82
C SER A 479 -15.33 -24.03 -24.00
N ASN A 480 -14.38 -24.93 -23.81
CA ASN A 480 -14.63 -26.37 -23.80
C ASN A 480 -15.07 -26.80 -22.40
N ALA A 481 -16.37 -26.89 -22.18
CA ALA A 481 -16.91 -27.42 -20.93
C ALA A 481 -17.25 -28.90 -21.07
N VAL A 482 -16.86 -29.67 -20.05
CA VAL A 482 -17.26 -31.09 -19.94
C VAL A 482 -18.32 -31.20 -18.86
N THR A 483 -19.56 -31.48 -19.25
CA THR A 483 -20.65 -31.74 -18.32
C THR A 483 -21.06 -33.22 -18.45
N GLY A 484 -20.70 -34.02 -17.43
CA GLY A 484 -20.90 -35.48 -17.53
C GLY A 484 -19.99 -36.09 -18.61
N HIS A 485 -20.57 -36.68 -19.66
CA HIS A 485 -19.86 -37.30 -20.78
C HIS A 485 -19.87 -36.44 -22.07
N GLU A 486 -20.54 -35.29 -22.05
CA GLU A 486 -20.67 -34.42 -23.22
C GLU A 486 -19.68 -33.27 -23.20
N LYS A 487 -19.03 -33.05 -24.35
CA LYS A 487 -18.20 -31.87 -24.57
C LYS A 487 -19.03 -30.79 -25.25
N HIS A 488 -19.19 -29.67 -24.59
CA HIS A 488 -19.85 -28.50 -25.16
C HIS A 488 -18.80 -27.45 -25.55
N ASN A 489 -18.83 -27.09 -26.84
CA ASN A 489 -18.03 -25.95 -27.35
C ASN A 489 -18.92 -24.71 -27.25
N ARG A 490 -18.62 -23.79 -26.34
CA ARG A 490 -19.43 -22.61 -26.03
C ARG A 490 -18.76 -21.38 -26.58
N PRO A 491 -19.41 -20.58 -27.45
CA PRO A 491 -18.83 -19.33 -27.93
C PRO A 491 -18.64 -18.35 -26.78
N ILE A 492 -17.50 -17.67 -26.79
CA ILE A 492 -17.17 -16.61 -25.85
C ILE A 492 -17.33 -15.28 -26.57
N ILE A 493 -18.06 -14.38 -25.95
CA ILE A 493 -18.18 -12.97 -26.36
C ILE A 493 -17.63 -12.06 -25.25
N HIS A 494 -17.46 -10.78 -25.51
CA HIS A 494 -17.25 -9.78 -24.48
C HIS A 494 -18.55 -9.05 -24.17
N ILE A 495 -18.98 -9.07 -22.90
CA ILE A 495 -20.04 -8.20 -22.41
C ILE A 495 -19.45 -6.85 -22.05
N LYS A 496 -20.21 -5.78 -22.26
CA LYS A 496 -19.70 -4.43 -22.07
C LYS A 496 -19.49 -4.06 -20.62
N HIS A 497 -20.40 -4.52 -19.73
CA HIS A 497 -20.37 -4.14 -18.33
C HIS A 497 -20.95 -5.24 -17.45
N LEU A 498 -20.32 -5.49 -16.32
CA LEU A 498 -20.77 -6.35 -15.24
C LEU A 498 -20.59 -5.61 -13.91
N LYS A 499 -21.64 -5.54 -13.09
CA LYS A 499 -21.59 -5.00 -11.73
C LYS A 499 -22.02 -6.05 -10.73
N LEU A 500 -21.26 -6.19 -9.65
CA LEU A 500 -21.58 -7.03 -8.51
C LEU A 500 -21.36 -6.25 -7.21
N GLY A 501 -22.45 -6.00 -6.48
CA GLY A 501 -22.43 -5.08 -5.35
C GLY A 501 -22.05 -3.67 -5.81
N LEU A 502 -20.99 -3.11 -5.24
CA LEU A 502 -20.48 -1.78 -5.60
C LEU A 502 -19.31 -1.82 -6.60
N ARG A 503 -18.87 -3.00 -7.05
CA ARG A 503 -17.72 -3.17 -7.93
C ARG A 503 -18.11 -3.52 -9.35
N GLU A 504 -17.44 -2.94 -10.30
CA GLU A 504 -17.74 -3.02 -11.72
C GLU A 504 -16.55 -3.51 -12.54
N LEU A 505 -16.85 -4.18 -13.63
CA LEU A 505 -15.89 -4.59 -14.64
C LEU A 505 -16.42 -4.29 -16.03
N TYR A 506 -15.52 -4.00 -16.93
CA TYR A 506 -15.82 -3.70 -18.32
C TYR A 506 -15.13 -4.70 -19.24
N ASP A 507 -15.71 -4.95 -20.40
CA ASP A 507 -15.16 -5.81 -21.44
C ASP A 507 -14.81 -7.23 -20.94
N ILE A 508 -15.83 -7.93 -20.38
CA ILE A 508 -15.67 -9.20 -19.68
C ILE A 508 -15.95 -10.38 -20.59
N PRO A 509 -15.05 -11.39 -20.68
CA PRO A 509 -15.29 -12.60 -21.45
C PRO A 509 -16.38 -13.45 -20.79
N MET A 510 -17.43 -13.77 -21.58
CA MET A 510 -18.58 -14.52 -21.14
C MET A 510 -18.90 -15.63 -22.15
N ALA A 511 -18.88 -16.88 -21.72
CA ALA A 511 -19.28 -18.02 -22.51
C ALA A 511 -20.80 -18.15 -22.51
N LEU A 512 -21.42 -18.22 -23.68
CA LEU A 512 -22.85 -18.34 -23.85
C LEU A 512 -23.30 -19.79 -23.63
N VAL A 513 -24.39 -19.97 -22.91
CA VAL A 513 -24.96 -21.28 -22.60
C VAL A 513 -26.46 -21.24 -22.90
N GLU A 514 -26.86 -22.01 -23.90
CA GLU A 514 -28.26 -22.15 -24.22
C GLU A 514 -28.95 -23.02 -23.15
N ASN A 515 -29.95 -22.47 -22.55
CA ASN A 515 -30.81 -23.13 -21.57
C ASN A 515 -30.06 -23.81 -20.38
N ARG A 516 -30.09 -23.16 -19.24
CA ARG A 516 -29.57 -23.70 -17.98
C ARG A 516 -30.69 -24.32 -17.11
N ASP A 517 -31.60 -25.07 -17.71
CA ASP A 517 -32.66 -25.77 -16.99
C ASP A 517 -32.07 -26.65 -15.88
N GLY A 518 -32.70 -26.60 -14.71
CA GLY A 518 -32.24 -27.31 -13.53
C GLY A 518 -31.03 -26.70 -12.80
N LYS A 519 -30.48 -25.56 -13.26
CA LYS A 519 -29.48 -24.79 -12.53
C LYS A 519 -30.15 -23.68 -11.73
N SER A 520 -29.56 -23.35 -10.58
CA SER A 520 -30.09 -22.36 -9.63
C SER A 520 -29.87 -20.91 -10.03
N SER A 521 -29.06 -20.63 -11.07
CA SER A 521 -28.68 -19.29 -11.45
C SER A 521 -28.60 -19.09 -12.97
N ASN A 522 -28.80 -17.87 -13.45
CA ASN A 522 -28.63 -17.49 -14.85
C ASN A 522 -27.13 -17.36 -15.22
N VAL A 523 -26.32 -16.91 -14.27
CA VAL A 523 -24.91 -16.66 -14.49
C VAL A 523 -24.08 -17.53 -13.56
N LEU A 524 -22.94 -17.99 -14.06
CA LEU A 524 -21.91 -18.64 -13.27
C LEU A 524 -20.66 -17.81 -13.37
N ILE A 525 -20.35 -17.07 -12.31
CA ILE A 525 -19.13 -16.25 -12.23
C ILE A 525 -17.96 -17.16 -11.90
N ASN A 526 -16.94 -17.13 -12.74
CA ASN A 526 -15.75 -17.95 -12.58
C ASN A 526 -14.74 -17.30 -11.59
N ARG A 527 -13.76 -18.10 -11.19
CA ARG A 527 -12.73 -17.68 -10.25
C ARG A 527 -11.94 -16.44 -10.73
N GLU A 528 -11.73 -16.32 -12.04
CA GLU A 528 -10.96 -15.23 -12.62
C GLU A 528 -11.67 -13.88 -12.48
N VAL A 529 -12.95 -13.82 -12.83
CA VAL A 529 -13.78 -12.61 -12.68
C VAL A 529 -13.93 -12.22 -11.21
N MET A 530 -14.12 -13.20 -10.30
CA MET A 530 -14.14 -12.91 -8.85
C MET A 530 -12.82 -12.31 -8.36
N SER A 531 -11.69 -12.81 -8.88
CA SER A 531 -10.35 -12.29 -8.55
C SER A 531 -10.17 -10.84 -9.04
N TRP A 532 -10.67 -10.51 -10.24
CA TRP A 532 -10.64 -9.13 -10.75
C TRP A 532 -11.47 -8.18 -9.89
N LEU A 533 -12.60 -8.66 -9.37
CA LEU A 533 -13.45 -7.92 -8.45
C LEU A 533 -12.90 -7.89 -7.00
N GLY A 534 -11.87 -8.67 -6.67
CA GLY A 534 -11.33 -8.77 -5.31
C GLY A 534 -12.32 -9.37 -4.32
N TYR A 535 -13.13 -10.37 -4.73
CA TYR A 535 -14.09 -11.01 -3.84
C TYR A 535 -13.61 -12.36 -3.32
N LEU A 536 -13.76 -12.55 -2.00
CA LEU A 536 -13.71 -13.82 -1.31
C LEU A 536 -15.13 -14.36 -1.15
N VAL A 537 -15.36 -15.63 -1.45
CA VAL A 537 -16.72 -16.22 -1.44
C VAL A 537 -16.99 -16.94 -0.14
N SER A 538 -18.04 -16.51 0.57
CA SER A 538 -18.59 -17.24 1.72
C SER A 538 -19.31 -18.50 1.23
N PRO A 539 -18.94 -19.70 1.69
CA PRO A 539 -19.54 -20.95 1.21
C PRO A 539 -20.94 -21.24 1.80
N TYR A 540 -21.37 -20.48 2.79
CA TYR A 540 -22.60 -20.72 3.54
C TYR A 540 -23.58 -19.53 3.56
N GLN A 541 -23.21 -18.37 3.00
CA GLN A 541 -24.05 -17.18 2.94
C GLN A 541 -24.40 -16.85 1.49
N THR A 542 -25.58 -16.26 1.30
CA THR A 542 -26.05 -15.72 0.02
C THR A 542 -26.38 -14.25 0.18
N HIS A 543 -26.33 -13.50 -0.90
CA HIS A 543 -26.77 -12.10 -0.97
C HIS A 543 -26.18 -11.22 0.15
N ILE A 544 -24.85 -11.28 0.32
CA ILE A 544 -24.10 -10.42 1.26
C ILE A 544 -23.96 -9.01 0.67
N LEU A 545 -23.78 -8.93 -0.65
CA LEU A 545 -23.52 -7.67 -1.36
C LEU A 545 -24.74 -7.11 -2.05
N THR A 546 -25.73 -7.94 -2.32
CA THR A 546 -26.85 -7.61 -3.20
C THR A 546 -28.18 -8.11 -2.62
N GLN A 547 -29.28 -7.60 -3.15
CA GLN A 547 -30.61 -8.11 -2.79
C GLN A 547 -30.90 -9.43 -3.50
N GLU A 548 -31.70 -10.28 -2.86
CA GLU A 548 -32.14 -11.55 -3.41
C GLU A 548 -33.21 -11.32 -4.51
N ILE A 549 -33.00 -11.95 -5.64
CA ILE A 549 -33.98 -11.99 -6.74
C ILE A 549 -34.23 -13.41 -7.19
N ASP A 550 -35.37 -13.62 -7.82
CA ASP A 550 -35.68 -14.88 -8.48
C ASP A 550 -34.86 -15.07 -9.76
N LYS A 551 -34.53 -16.33 -10.06
CA LYS A 551 -33.88 -16.66 -11.35
C LYS A 551 -34.77 -16.21 -12.52
N LEU A 552 -34.22 -15.35 -13.39
CA LEU A 552 -34.91 -14.89 -14.58
C LEU A 552 -35.13 -16.04 -15.56
N LYS A 553 -36.32 -16.12 -16.14
CA LYS A 553 -36.59 -17.03 -17.27
C LYS A 553 -36.12 -16.37 -18.55
N ILE A 554 -35.05 -16.90 -19.12
CA ILE A 554 -34.55 -16.43 -20.43
C ILE A 554 -35.41 -17.06 -21.53
N ILE A 555 -36.06 -16.22 -22.31
CA ILE A 555 -36.96 -16.61 -23.42
C ILE A 555 -36.28 -16.26 -24.74
#